data_51f6a69640d01ae063cdba0d53f49c23
#
_entry.id   51f6a69640d01ae063cdba0d53f49c23
#
_cell.length_a   1.000
_cell.length_b   1.000
_cell.length_c   1.000
_cell.angle_alpha   90.00
_cell.angle_beta   90.00
_cell.angle_gamma   90.00
#
_symmetry.space_group_name_H-M   'P 1'
#
loop_
_entity.id
_entity.type
_entity.pdbx_description
1 polymer ?
#
loop_
_entity_poly.entity_id
_entity_poly.type
_entity_poly.pdbx_seq_one_letter_code
_entity_poly.pdbx_strand_id
1 'polypeptide(L)'
;IFVQMFKKGLAYEKEFPINWCPSCKTGLANEEVVNGCCERCGTPVTKKNLRQWMLKITAYADRLLDDLDKLDWPEKVKKMQTDWIGKSYGAEVEFPVKGRDEKITVYTTRPDTLHGATFMVLSPEHKLAKELATDETREAVEKYIFDASMKSNVDRLQGKEKTGVFTGSYAINPLNGKEVPIWLSDYVLADYGTGAIMCVPAHDDRDFEFAKKFGLPIIQVIAQDGK
;
A
#
# COMPACT_ATOMS: atom_id res chain seq x y z
N ILE A 1 15.50 29.38 -4.34
CA ILE A 1 14.22 28.73 -3.99
C ILE A 1 14.49 27.52 -3.10
N PHE A 2 15.28 26.52 -3.52
CA PHE A 2 15.50 25.26 -2.78
C PHE A 2 15.99 25.48 -1.33
N VAL A 3 17.05 26.29 -1.12
CA VAL A 3 17.58 26.61 0.22
C VAL A 3 16.54 27.27 1.12
N GLN A 4 15.65 28.08 0.57
CA GLN A 4 14.54 28.68 1.31
C GLN A 4 13.51 27.63 1.73
N MET A 5 13.19 26.67 0.85
CA MET A 5 12.31 25.56 1.17
C MET A 5 12.91 24.66 2.25
N PHE A 6 14.20 24.36 2.15
CA PHE A 6 14.91 23.59 3.18
C PHE A 6 14.88 24.31 4.53
N LYS A 7 15.20 25.61 4.59
CA LYS A 7 15.12 26.41 5.82
C LYS A 7 13.73 26.45 6.45
N LYS A 8 12.68 26.32 5.63
CA LYS A 8 11.27 26.24 6.08
C LYS A 8 10.80 24.83 6.40
N GLY A 9 11.66 23.80 6.34
CA GLY A 9 11.30 22.41 6.57
C GLY A 9 10.42 21.79 5.48
N LEU A 10 10.34 22.43 4.30
CA LEU A 10 9.56 21.96 3.16
C LEU A 10 10.36 21.07 2.20
N ALA A 11 11.69 21.09 2.31
CA ALA A 11 12.58 20.14 1.65
C ALA A 11 13.37 19.38 2.72
N TYR A 12 13.48 18.07 2.56
CA TYR A 12 14.16 17.18 3.51
C TYR A 12 14.79 16.01 2.78
N GLU A 13 15.72 15.32 3.42
CA GLU A 13 16.32 14.10 2.88
C GLU A 13 15.67 12.88 3.50
N LYS A 14 15.47 11.84 2.68
CA LYS A 14 14.97 10.54 3.10
C LYS A 14 15.57 9.46 2.21
N GLU A 15 15.88 8.29 2.78
CA GLU A 15 16.13 7.10 1.99
C GLU A 15 14.84 6.63 1.35
N PHE A 16 14.88 6.48 0.02
CA PHE A 16 13.72 6.08 -0.78
C PHE A 16 14.15 5.11 -1.89
N PRO A 17 13.35 4.07 -2.16
CA PRO A 17 13.65 3.14 -3.24
C PRO A 17 13.44 3.82 -4.60
N ILE A 18 14.49 3.82 -5.42
CA ILE A 18 14.45 4.31 -6.81
C ILE A 18 14.69 3.16 -7.77
N ASN A 19 14.26 3.33 -9.03
CA ASN A 19 14.67 2.44 -10.09
C ASN A 19 16.18 2.60 -10.33
N TRP A 20 16.90 1.50 -10.34
CA TRP A 20 18.35 1.49 -10.49
C TRP A 20 18.77 0.55 -11.64
N CYS A 21 19.53 1.09 -12.56
CA CYS A 21 20.18 0.28 -13.57
C CYS A 21 21.57 -0.19 -13.08
N PRO A 22 21.78 -1.49 -12.82
CA PRO A 22 23.07 -1.98 -12.32
C PRO A 22 24.19 -1.90 -13.38
N SER A 23 23.86 -1.91 -14.65
CA SER A 23 24.82 -1.78 -15.76
C SER A 23 25.25 -0.31 -15.96
N CYS A 24 24.30 0.61 -16.10
CA CYS A 24 24.58 2.05 -16.26
C CYS A 24 24.99 2.72 -14.93
N LYS A 25 24.81 2.04 -13.78
CA LYS A 25 25.10 2.54 -12.42
C LYS A 25 24.43 3.88 -12.15
N THR A 26 23.16 4.03 -12.54
CA THR A 26 22.37 5.26 -12.40
C THR A 26 20.95 4.97 -11.94
N GLY A 27 20.34 5.97 -11.28
CA GLY A 27 18.91 6.02 -11.02
C GLY A 27 18.14 6.33 -12.32
N LEU A 28 16.96 5.78 -12.43
CA LEU A 28 16.07 5.95 -13.58
C LEU A 28 14.73 6.54 -13.13
N ALA A 29 14.18 7.46 -13.91
CA ALA A 29 12.78 7.85 -13.79
C ALA A 29 11.87 6.69 -14.23
N ASN A 30 10.58 6.75 -13.87
CA ASN A 30 9.65 5.68 -14.24
C ASN A 30 9.52 5.55 -15.77
N GLU A 31 9.62 6.67 -16.49
CA GLU A 31 9.54 6.74 -17.95
C GLU A 31 10.75 6.11 -18.66
N GLU A 32 11.90 6.02 -17.96
CA GLU A 32 13.14 5.40 -18.46
C GLU A 32 13.17 3.88 -18.23
N VAL A 33 12.11 3.32 -17.65
CA VAL A 33 11.95 1.86 -17.44
C VAL A 33 10.91 1.34 -18.41
N VAL A 34 11.36 0.59 -19.40
CA VAL A 34 10.53 -0.03 -20.45
C VAL A 34 10.52 -1.54 -20.27
N ASN A 35 9.34 -2.13 -20.06
CA ASN A 35 9.19 -3.57 -19.82
C ASN A 35 10.10 -4.12 -18.69
N GLY A 36 10.26 -3.33 -17.61
CA GLY A 36 11.12 -3.69 -16.48
C GLY A 36 12.62 -3.56 -16.74
N CYS A 37 13.01 -3.02 -17.89
CA CYS A 37 14.40 -2.86 -18.32
C CYS A 37 14.77 -1.39 -18.51
N CYS A 38 16.04 -1.07 -18.35
CA CYS A 38 16.60 0.23 -18.68
C CYS A 38 16.47 0.53 -20.18
N GLU A 39 15.84 1.64 -20.56
CA GLU A 39 15.66 2.00 -21.97
C GLU A 39 16.97 2.16 -22.74
N ARG A 40 18.07 2.54 -22.03
CA ARG A 40 19.38 2.77 -22.64
C ARG A 40 20.15 1.49 -22.98
N CYS A 41 20.15 0.52 -22.05
CA CYS A 41 21.02 -0.65 -22.15
C CYS A 41 20.30 -2.00 -22.13
N GLY A 42 18.97 -2.01 -21.95
CA GLY A 42 18.17 -3.24 -21.92
C GLY A 42 18.37 -4.10 -20.65
N THR A 43 19.19 -3.65 -19.69
CA THR A 43 19.44 -4.43 -18.46
C THR A 43 18.21 -4.36 -17.55
N PRO A 44 17.79 -5.47 -16.92
CA PRO A 44 16.73 -5.47 -15.93
C PRO A 44 17.01 -4.48 -14.81
N VAL A 45 15.99 -3.68 -14.46
CA VAL A 45 16.06 -2.64 -13.45
C VAL A 45 15.80 -3.24 -12.07
N THR A 46 16.54 -2.81 -11.08
CA THR A 46 16.33 -3.19 -9.67
C THR A 46 15.89 -2.00 -8.85
N LYS A 47 15.32 -2.25 -7.67
CA LYS A 47 15.08 -1.18 -6.69
C LYS A 47 16.30 -1.03 -5.79
N LYS A 48 16.73 0.21 -5.57
CA LYS A 48 17.84 0.55 -4.69
C LYS A 48 17.44 1.71 -3.78
N ASN A 49 17.58 1.52 -2.48
CA ASN A 49 17.39 2.60 -1.53
C ASN A 49 18.55 3.58 -1.63
N LEU A 50 18.25 4.81 -1.98
CA LEU A 50 19.20 5.91 -2.02
C LEU A 50 18.62 7.10 -1.27
N ARG A 51 19.51 7.87 -0.65
CA ARG A 51 19.18 9.13 -0.02
C ARG A 51 18.76 10.14 -1.07
N GLN A 52 17.53 10.62 -0.97
CA GLN A 52 16.88 11.50 -1.94
C GLN A 52 16.38 12.78 -1.27
N TRP A 53 16.42 13.88 -2.00
CA TRP A 53 15.71 15.08 -1.62
C TRP A 53 14.22 14.93 -1.90
N MET A 54 13.42 15.18 -0.86
CA MET A 54 11.97 15.13 -0.91
C MET A 54 11.38 16.51 -0.64
N LEU A 55 10.27 16.81 -1.30
CA LEU A 55 9.46 18.00 -1.02
C LEU A 55 8.21 17.59 -0.22
N LYS A 56 7.95 18.32 0.87
CA LYS A 56 6.80 18.04 1.74
C LYS A 56 5.51 18.62 1.11
N ILE A 57 5.07 18.04 -0.01
CA ILE A 57 3.93 18.54 -0.79
C ILE A 57 2.62 18.53 -0.01
N THR A 58 2.46 17.67 1.00
CA THR A 58 1.26 17.58 1.84
C THR A 58 1.18 18.65 2.92
N ALA A 59 2.24 19.47 3.12
CA ALA A 59 2.27 20.48 4.18
C ALA A 59 1.19 21.56 4.04
N TYR A 60 0.66 21.74 2.85
CA TYR A 60 -0.37 22.73 2.54
C TYR A 60 -1.71 22.09 2.10
N ALA A 61 -1.85 20.77 2.19
CA ALA A 61 -3.03 20.07 1.68
C ALA A 61 -4.33 20.59 2.31
N ASP A 62 -4.37 20.69 3.64
CA ASP A 62 -5.54 21.20 4.36
C ASP A 62 -5.84 22.65 3.99
N ARG A 63 -4.80 23.51 3.99
CA ARG A 63 -4.96 24.90 3.62
C ARG A 63 -5.45 25.08 2.19
N LEU A 64 -4.98 24.26 1.26
CA LEU A 64 -5.46 24.31 -0.14
C LEU A 64 -6.96 23.99 -0.22
N LEU A 65 -7.45 23.05 0.58
CA LEU A 65 -8.89 22.75 0.66
C LEU A 65 -9.68 23.91 1.29
N ASP A 66 -9.22 24.43 2.42
CA ASP A 66 -9.89 25.51 3.16
C ASP A 66 -9.96 26.81 2.35
N ASP A 67 -8.97 27.06 1.50
CA ASP A 67 -8.92 28.25 0.66
C ASP A 67 -9.77 28.14 -0.61
N LEU A 68 -10.23 26.93 -1.03
CA LEU A 68 -11.09 26.77 -2.21
C LEU A 68 -12.40 27.54 -2.12
N ASP A 69 -13.00 27.63 -0.93
CA ASP A 69 -14.28 28.32 -0.73
C ASP A 69 -14.15 29.83 -0.93
N LYS A 70 -12.93 30.37 -0.80
CA LYS A 70 -12.63 31.79 -0.98
C LYS A 70 -12.41 32.18 -2.45
N LEU A 71 -12.32 31.19 -3.35
CA LEU A 71 -12.01 31.43 -4.75
C LEU A 71 -13.30 31.47 -5.58
N ASP A 72 -13.35 32.43 -6.50
CA ASP A 72 -14.42 32.50 -7.52
C ASP A 72 -14.05 31.57 -8.71
N TRP A 73 -14.02 30.28 -8.41
CA TRP A 73 -13.74 29.22 -9.39
C TRP A 73 -15.00 28.41 -9.68
N PRO A 74 -15.13 27.87 -10.91
CA PRO A 74 -16.22 26.94 -11.23
C PRO A 74 -16.21 25.73 -10.27
N GLU A 75 -17.38 25.32 -9.80
CA GLU A 75 -17.56 24.21 -8.86
C GLU A 75 -16.89 22.90 -9.33
N LYS A 76 -16.91 22.64 -10.65
CA LYS A 76 -16.20 21.49 -11.23
C LYS A 76 -14.71 21.52 -10.93
N VAL A 77 -14.07 22.69 -10.99
CA VAL A 77 -12.64 22.87 -10.72
C VAL A 77 -12.36 22.68 -9.23
N LYS A 78 -13.18 23.27 -8.35
CA LYS A 78 -13.06 23.08 -6.90
C LYS A 78 -13.18 21.60 -6.54
N LYS A 79 -14.16 20.91 -7.12
CA LYS A 79 -14.36 19.47 -6.91
C LYS A 79 -13.13 18.65 -7.37
N MET A 80 -12.57 18.95 -8.53
CA MET A 80 -11.36 18.28 -9.02
C MET A 80 -10.17 18.44 -8.07
N GLN A 81 -9.98 19.65 -7.50
CA GLN A 81 -8.92 19.92 -6.52
C GLN A 81 -9.16 19.15 -5.22
N THR A 82 -10.40 19.13 -4.73
CA THR A 82 -10.80 18.40 -3.52
C THR A 82 -10.57 16.90 -3.69
N ASP A 83 -11.04 16.34 -4.80
CA ASP A 83 -10.90 14.92 -5.10
C ASP A 83 -9.42 14.52 -5.29
N TRP A 84 -8.59 15.41 -5.87
CA TRP A 84 -7.15 15.18 -6.02
C TRP A 84 -6.41 15.14 -4.69
N ILE A 85 -6.70 16.07 -3.78
CA ILE A 85 -6.12 16.08 -2.43
C ILE A 85 -6.63 14.88 -1.64
N GLY A 86 -7.91 14.52 -1.77
CA GLY A 86 -8.50 13.30 -1.26
C GLY A 86 -8.41 13.18 0.27
N LYS A 87 -8.67 14.27 1.01
CA LYS A 87 -8.67 14.23 2.48
C LYS A 87 -9.66 13.19 2.97
N SER A 88 -9.18 12.24 3.76
CA SER A 88 -9.99 11.19 4.35
C SER A 88 -9.76 11.12 5.87
N TYR A 89 -10.77 10.64 6.57
CA TYR A 89 -10.71 10.37 8.01
C TYR A 89 -10.79 8.86 8.23
N GLY A 90 -10.01 8.37 9.14
CA GLY A 90 -9.97 6.94 9.45
C GLY A 90 -9.32 6.67 10.78
N ALA A 91 -9.13 5.40 11.07
CA ALA A 91 -8.49 4.92 12.29
C ALA A 91 -7.31 4.01 11.96
N GLU A 92 -6.27 4.09 12.79
CA GLU A 92 -5.23 3.07 12.84
C GLU A 92 -5.68 1.97 13.79
N VAL A 93 -5.54 0.73 13.34
CA VAL A 93 -5.91 -0.45 14.11
C VAL A 93 -4.73 -1.40 14.15
N GLU A 94 -4.35 -1.83 15.35
CA GLU A 94 -3.27 -2.78 15.57
C GLU A 94 -3.82 -4.21 15.67
N PHE A 95 -3.29 -5.07 14.82
CA PHE A 95 -3.56 -6.51 14.84
C PHE A 95 -2.35 -7.25 15.42
N PRO A 96 -2.44 -7.83 16.63
CA PRO A 96 -1.38 -8.68 17.16
C PRO A 96 -1.13 -9.88 16.24
N VAL A 97 0.14 -10.22 16.02
CA VAL A 97 0.51 -11.42 15.29
C VAL A 97 0.45 -12.61 16.26
N LYS A 98 -0.26 -13.67 15.88
CA LYS A 98 -0.41 -14.86 16.72
C LYS A 98 0.94 -15.49 17.06
N GLY A 99 1.20 -15.69 18.35
CA GLY A 99 2.42 -16.34 18.83
C GLY A 99 3.69 -15.50 18.75
N ARG A 100 3.55 -14.18 18.54
CA ARG A 100 4.66 -13.22 18.45
C ARG A 100 4.31 -11.93 19.20
N ASP A 101 5.33 -11.12 19.49
CA ASP A 101 5.16 -9.81 20.13
C ASP A 101 4.84 -8.70 19.12
N GLU A 102 5.03 -8.98 17.82
CA GLU A 102 4.81 -8.02 16.75
C GLU A 102 3.32 -7.75 16.54
N LYS A 103 3.06 -6.53 16.10
CA LYS A 103 1.74 -6.06 15.69
C LYS A 103 1.81 -5.50 14.28
N ILE A 104 0.73 -5.68 13.53
CA ILE A 104 0.54 -5.10 12.22
C ILE A 104 -0.45 -3.96 12.36
N THR A 105 -0.01 -2.74 12.07
CA THR A 105 -0.88 -1.56 12.05
C THR A 105 -1.49 -1.39 10.66
N VAL A 106 -2.80 -1.27 10.58
CA VAL A 106 -3.53 -0.92 9.36
C VAL A 106 -4.24 0.42 9.53
N TYR A 107 -4.32 1.18 8.46
CA TYR A 107 -5.18 2.36 8.41
C TYR A 107 -6.45 2.02 7.65
N THR A 108 -7.61 2.35 8.21
CA THR A 108 -8.90 2.13 7.56
C THR A 108 -9.82 3.34 7.68
N THR A 109 -10.53 3.69 6.62
CA THR A 109 -11.62 4.67 6.64
C THR A 109 -12.96 4.06 7.07
N ARG A 110 -13.01 2.72 7.19
CA ARG A 110 -14.21 1.95 7.54
C ARG A 110 -13.97 1.05 8.76
N PRO A 111 -13.67 1.64 9.94
CA PRO A 111 -13.47 0.85 11.17
C PRO A 111 -14.75 0.11 11.61
N ASP A 112 -15.92 0.56 11.17
CA ASP A 112 -17.20 -0.08 11.37
C ASP A 112 -17.30 -1.49 10.77
N THR A 113 -16.50 -1.79 9.74
CA THR A 113 -16.50 -3.09 9.07
C THR A 113 -15.50 -4.10 9.69
N LEU A 114 -14.79 -3.74 10.75
CA LEU A 114 -13.70 -4.54 11.32
C LEU A 114 -14.13 -5.96 11.76
N HIS A 115 -15.38 -6.14 12.18
CA HIS A 115 -15.94 -7.45 12.50
C HIS A 115 -15.98 -8.41 11.30
N GLY A 116 -16.02 -7.86 10.06
CA GLY A 116 -16.02 -8.60 8.81
C GLY A 116 -14.65 -8.82 8.19
N ALA A 117 -13.57 -8.40 8.87
CA ALA A 117 -12.21 -8.66 8.43
C ALA A 117 -11.92 -10.16 8.55
N THR A 118 -11.74 -10.83 7.42
CA THR A 118 -11.54 -12.29 7.34
C THR A 118 -10.12 -12.68 6.94
N PHE A 119 -9.34 -11.75 6.44
CA PHE A 119 -7.91 -11.92 6.16
C PHE A 119 -7.20 -10.58 6.18
N MET A 120 -5.89 -10.60 6.14
CA MET A 120 -5.03 -9.43 6.11
C MET A 120 -4.07 -9.55 4.94
N VAL A 121 -3.76 -8.44 4.29
CA VAL A 121 -2.78 -8.40 3.20
C VAL A 121 -1.71 -7.36 3.49
N LEU A 122 -0.45 -7.77 3.35
CA LEU A 122 0.71 -6.90 3.40
C LEU A 122 1.30 -6.74 2.00
N SER A 123 1.93 -5.59 1.77
CA SER A 123 2.75 -5.42 0.58
C SER A 123 3.97 -6.36 0.61
N PRO A 124 4.46 -6.82 -0.54
CA PRO A 124 5.67 -7.63 -0.61
C PRO A 124 6.91 -6.96 -0.01
N GLU A 125 6.94 -5.62 0.02
CA GLU A 125 8.02 -4.79 0.58
C GLU A 125 7.85 -4.49 2.07
N HIS A 126 6.77 -4.93 2.69
CA HIS A 126 6.54 -4.67 4.11
C HIS A 126 7.66 -5.31 4.97
N LYS A 127 8.10 -4.58 6.00
CA LYS A 127 9.21 -5.01 6.88
C LYS A 127 9.04 -6.42 7.45
N LEU A 128 7.80 -6.82 7.76
CA LEU A 128 7.49 -8.14 8.31
C LEU A 128 7.23 -9.22 7.24
N ALA A 129 7.22 -8.90 5.94
CA ALA A 129 6.81 -9.83 4.89
C ALA A 129 7.61 -11.14 4.90
N LYS A 130 8.93 -11.06 5.07
CA LYS A 130 9.79 -12.26 5.16
C LYS A 130 9.73 -12.95 6.52
N GLU A 131 9.59 -12.17 7.59
CA GLU A 131 9.61 -12.66 8.97
C GLU A 131 8.34 -13.47 9.30
N LEU A 132 7.22 -13.15 8.65
CA LEU A 132 5.94 -13.84 8.83
C LEU A 132 5.86 -15.17 8.08
N ALA A 133 6.80 -15.45 7.18
CA ALA A 133 6.86 -16.74 6.49
C ALA A 133 7.24 -17.84 7.48
N THR A 134 6.45 -18.92 7.49
CA THR A 134 6.83 -20.15 8.17
C THR A 134 7.84 -20.95 7.34
N ASP A 135 8.47 -21.95 7.91
CA ASP A 135 9.44 -22.77 7.16
C ASP A 135 8.82 -23.41 5.92
N GLU A 136 7.53 -23.78 6.02
CA GLU A 136 6.76 -24.41 4.92
C GLU A 136 6.43 -23.42 3.79
N THR A 137 6.28 -22.14 4.10
CA THR A 137 5.87 -21.12 3.12
C THR A 137 7.02 -20.23 2.64
N ARG A 138 8.18 -20.31 3.27
CA ARG A 138 9.34 -19.44 3.05
C ARG A 138 9.74 -19.32 1.58
N GLU A 139 9.90 -20.44 0.90
CA GLU A 139 10.31 -20.45 -0.50
C GLU A 139 9.29 -19.75 -1.41
N ALA A 140 8.00 -20.04 -1.19
CA ALA A 140 6.91 -19.43 -1.96
C ALA A 140 6.81 -17.92 -1.69
N VAL A 141 6.99 -17.50 -0.43
CA VAL A 141 6.98 -16.09 -0.03
C VAL A 141 8.16 -15.32 -0.64
N GLU A 142 9.38 -15.87 -0.54
CA GLU A 142 10.57 -15.23 -1.11
C GLU A 142 10.47 -15.10 -2.63
N LYS A 143 9.98 -16.15 -3.30
CA LYS A 143 9.72 -16.10 -4.73
C LYS A 143 8.70 -15.03 -5.09
N TYR A 144 7.59 -14.95 -4.34
CA TYR A 144 6.55 -13.95 -4.58
C TYR A 144 7.07 -12.52 -4.40
N ILE A 145 7.86 -12.28 -3.35
CA ILE A 145 8.49 -10.97 -3.10
C ILE A 145 9.41 -10.59 -4.28
N PHE A 146 10.20 -11.55 -4.76
CA PHE A 146 11.06 -11.33 -5.90
C PHE A 146 10.27 -11.01 -7.18
N ASP A 147 9.26 -11.82 -7.51
CA ASP A 147 8.43 -11.62 -8.70
C ASP A 147 7.68 -10.27 -8.65
N ALA A 148 7.16 -9.89 -7.48
CA ALA A 148 6.51 -8.59 -7.27
C ALA A 148 7.48 -7.41 -7.43
N SER A 149 8.74 -7.57 -7.01
CA SER A 149 9.77 -6.52 -7.15
C SER A 149 10.11 -6.17 -8.59
N MET A 150 9.84 -7.09 -9.52
CA MET A 150 10.07 -6.89 -10.96
C MET A 150 8.95 -6.13 -11.65
N LYS A 151 7.80 -5.94 -11.00
CA LYS A 151 6.64 -5.22 -11.53
C LYS A 151 6.69 -3.73 -11.17
N SER A 152 6.25 -2.88 -12.09
CA SER A 152 6.03 -1.47 -11.75
C SER A 152 4.77 -1.30 -10.88
N ASN A 153 4.68 -0.20 -10.13
CA ASN A 153 3.46 0.11 -9.35
C ASN A 153 2.22 0.25 -10.26
N VAL A 154 2.41 0.73 -11.48
CA VAL A 154 1.31 0.86 -12.47
C VAL A 154 0.82 -0.52 -12.89
N ASP A 155 1.72 -1.44 -13.23
CA ASP A 155 1.35 -2.81 -13.62
C ASP A 155 0.64 -3.54 -12.47
N ARG A 156 1.09 -3.32 -11.23
CA ARG A 156 0.49 -3.90 -10.03
C ARG A 156 -0.95 -3.42 -9.79
N LEU A 157 -1.20 -2.11 -9.98
CA LEU A 157 -2.53 -1.52 -9.81
C LEU A 157 -3.49 -1.83 -10.96
N GLN A 158 -2.97 -1.98 -12.19
CA GLN A 158 -3.77 -2.29 -13.38
C GLN A 158 -3.96 -3.79 -13.61
N GLY A 159 -3.29 -4.63 -12.84
CA GLY A 159 -3.38 -6.09 -12.93
C GLY A 159 -4.83 -6.55 -12.76
N LYS A 160 -5.40 -7.17 -13.82
CA LYS A 160 -6.78 -7.71 -13.80
C LYS A 160 -6.90 -8.93 -12.88
N GLU A 161 -5.81 -9.66 -12.70
CA GLU A 161 -5.79 -10.87 -11.91
C GLU A 161 -5.17 -10.63 -10.54
N LYS A 162 -5.90 -10.96 -9.48
CA LYS A 162 -5.38 -10.88 -8.11
C LYS A 162 -4.37 -12.00 -7.89
N THR A 163 -3.17 -11.65 -7.47
CA THR A 163 -2.11 -12.59 -7.07
C THR A 163 -1.82 -12.45 -5.59
N GLY A 164 -1.34 -13.51 -4.98
CA GLY A 164 -0.97 -13.48 -3.57
C GLY A 164 -0.37 -14.79 -3.10
N VAL A 165 0.29 -14.74 -1.95
CA VAL A 165 0.86 -15.90 -1.28
C VAL A 165 0.52 -15.86 0.22
N PHE A 166 0.11 -16.97 0.77
CA PHE A 166 -0.11 -17.11 2.21
C PHE A 166 1.24 -17.19 2.93
N THR A 167 1.39 -16.41 4.02
CA THR A 167 2.65 -16.38 4.78
C THR A 167 2.80 -17.58 5.74
N GLY A 168 1.73 -18.32 6.05
CA GLY A 168 1.70 -19.32 7.09
C GLY A 168 1.36 -18.76 8.48
N SER A 169 1.36 -17.44 8.64
CA SER A 169 1.09 -16.75 9.90
C SER A 169 -0.32 -16.16 9.95
N TYR A 170 -0.79 -15.90 11.17
CA TYR A 170 -2.11 -15.33 11.44
C TYR A 170 -1.98 -14.09 12.32
N ALA A 171 -2.88 -13.13 12.12
CA ALA A 171 -3.10 -12.04 13.04
C ALA A 171 -4.39 -12.26 13.84
N ILE A 172 -4.53 -11.55 14.95
CA ILE A 172 -5.73 -11.60 15.79
C ILE A 172 -6.54 -10.33 15.55
N ASN A 173 -7.79 -10.50 15.14
CA ASN A 173 -8.71 -9.37 15.01
C ASN A 173 -8.99 -8.80 16.42
N PRO A 174 -8.66 -7.53 16.70
CA PRO A 174 -8.74 -6.97 18.05
C PRO A 174 -10.16 -6.81 18.58
N LEU A 175 -11.19 -6.82 17.71
CA LEU A 175 -12.58 -6.67 18.14
C LEU A 175 -13.25 -7.99 18.52
N ASN A 176 -12.94 -9.08 17.82
CA ASN A 176 -13.65 -10.35 18.01
C ASN A 176 -12.75 -11.52 18.39
N GLY A 177 -11.43 -11.30 18.51
CA GLY A 177 -10.45 -12.32 18.87
C GLY A 177 -10.22 -13.40 17.83
N LYS A 178 -10.83 -13.32 16.65
CA LYS A 178 -10.67 -14.34 15.60
C LYS A 178 -9.30 -14.22 14.93
N GLU A 179 -8.77 -15.37 14.57
CA GLU A 179 -7.58 -15.47 13.76
C GLU A 179 -7.90 -15.16 12.31
N VAL A 180 -7.10 -14.29 11.70
CA VAL A 180 -7.18 -13.92 10.29
C VAL A 180 -5.84 -14.24 9.60
N PRO A 181 -5.84 -15.00 8.50
CA PRO A 181 -4.61 -15.36 7.80
C PRO A 181 -3.96 -14.13 7.19
N ILE A 182 -2.62 -14.11 7.23
CA ILE A 182 -1.81 -13.02 6.68
C ILE A 182 -1.29 -13.44 5.30
N TRP A 183 -1.61 -12.64 4.29
CA TRP A 183 -1.18 -12.84 2.92
C TRP A 183 -0.24 -11.72 2.47
N LEU A 184 0.58 -11.99 1.47
CA LEU A 184 1.24 -10.95 0.68
C LEU A 184 0.52 -10.83 -0.65
N SER A 185 0.33 -9.59 -1.10
CA SER A 185 -0.18 -9.35 -2.45
C SER A 185 0.34 -8.04 -3.02
N ASP A 186 0.56 -8.04 -4.32
CA ASP A 186 1.14 -6.92 -5.06
C ASP A 186 0.17 -5.77 -5.32
N TYR A 187 -1.15 -5.94 -5.05
CA TYR A 187 -2.08 -4.82 -5.11
C TYR A 187 -2.02 -3.88 -3.88
N VAL A 188 -1.31 -4.29 -2.81
CA VAL A 188 -1.00 -3.44 -1.66
C VAL A 188 0.37 -2.82 -1.87
N LEU A 189 0.44 -1.49 -1.82
CA LEU A 189 1.69 -0.75 -2.01
C LEU A 189 2.29 -0.34 -0.65
N ALA A 190 3.61 -0.47 -0.51
CA ALA A 190 4.31 -0.15 0.73
C ALA A 190 4.34 1.35 1.07
N ASP A 191 4.20 2.20 0.07
CA ASP A 191 4.20 3.67 0.18
C ASP A 191 2.80 4.26 0.37
N TYR A 192 1.77 3.41 0.42
CA TYR A 192 0.39 3.82 0.69
C TYR A 192 -0.05 3.33 2.08
N GLY A 193 -0.38 4.28 2.96
CA GLY A 193 -0.75 3.97 4.35
C GLY A 193 0.39 3.31 5.12
N THR A 194 0.10 2.19 5.74
CA THR A 194 1.05 1.38 6.54
C THR A 194 1.72 0.26 5.72
N GLY A 195 1.37 0.08 4.44
CA GLY A 195 1.77 -1.07 3.64
C GLY A 195 1.07 -2.37 4.04
N ALA A 196 0.02 -2.27 4.86
CA ALA A 196 -0.82 -3.39 5.29
C ALA A 196 -2.30 -2.96 5.30
N ILE A 197 -3.19 -3.88 4.96
CA ILE A 197 -4.63 -3.67 4.98
C ILE A 197 -5.34 -4.82 5.69
N MET A 198 -6.41 -4.50 6.39
CA MET A 198 -7.43 -5.49 6.75
C MET A 198 -8.37 -5.67 5.57
N CYS A 199 -8.78 -6.88 5.29
CA CYS A 199 -9.62 -7.19 4.14
C CYS A 199 -11.02 -7.61 4.57
N VAL A 200 -12.00 -6.91 4.00
CA VAL A 200 -13.42 -7.10 4.31
C VAL A 200 -14.18 -7.46 3.03
N PRO A 201 -14.15 -8.71 2.59
CA PRO A 201 -14.60 -9.11 1.26
C PRO A 201 -16.11 -8.94 1.01
N ALA A 202 -16.91 -8.77 2.06
CA ALA A 202 -18.33 -8.46 1.90
C ALA A 202 -18.60 -6.97 1.56
N HIS A 203 -17.60 -6.08 1.70
CA HIS A 203 -17.76 -4.63 1.59
C HIS A 203 -16.67 -3.93 0.76
N ASP A 204 -15.78 -4.68 0.12
CA ASP A 204 -14.79 -4.18 -0.84
C ASP A 204 -14.65 -5.14 -2.02
N ASP A 205 -14.77 -4.64 -3.24
CA ASP A 205 -14.75 -5.45 -4.46
C ASP A 205 -13.39 -6.14 -4.69
N ARG A 206 -12.28 -5.49 -4.34
CA ARG A 206 -10.92 -6.05 -4.49
C ARG A 206 -10.71 -7.21 -3.54
N ASP A 207 -11.16 -7.04 -2.30
CA ASP A 207 -11.08 -8.07 -1.27
C ASP A 207 -12.00 -9.24 -1.61
N PHE A 208 -13.18 -8.95 -2.19
CA PHE A 208 -14.13 -9.97 -2.65
C PHE A 208 -13.51 -10.85 -3.75
N GLU A 209 -12.92 -10.24 -4.78
CA GLU A 209 -12.24 -10.97 -5.85
C GLU A 209 -11.11 -11.84 -5.31
N PHE A 210 -10.32 -11.31 -4.39
CA PHE A 210 -9.21 -12.05 -3.74
C PHE A 210 -9.76 -13.22 -2.92
N ALA A 211 -10.75 -12.96 -2.07
CA ALA A 211 -11.37 -14.00 -1.24
C ALA A 211 -11.97 -15.13 -2.08
N LYS A 212 -12.66 -14.81 -3.18
CA LYS A 212 -13.17 -15.82 -4.11
C LYS A 212 -12.07 -16.66 -4.74
N LYS A 213 -10.96 -16.02 -5.16
CA LYS A 213 -9.86 -16.73 -5.81
C LYS A 213 -9.17 -17.69 -4.85
N PHE A 214 -8.97 -17.30 -3.61
CA PHE A 214 -8.21 -18.09 -2.61
C PHE A 214 -9.10 -18.86 -1.64
N GLY A 215 -10.43 -18.88 -1.84
CA GLY A 215 -11.36 -19.64 -1.01
C GLY A 215 -11.47 -19.12 0.44
N LEU A 216 -11.31 -17.81 0.64
CA LEU A 216 -11.36 -17.19 1.96
C LEU A 216 -12.80 -16.85 2.37
N PRO A 217 -13.12 -16.81 3.67
CA PRO A 217 -14.46 -16.52 4.15
C PRO A 217 -14.93 -15.10 3.77
N ILE A 218 -16.21 -14.97 3.44
CA ILE A 218 -16.89 -13.70 3.16
C ILE A 218 -18.00 -13.53 4.19
N ILE A 219 -17.86 -12.52 5.06
CA ILE A 219 -18.79 -12.29 6.18
C ILE A 219 -19.38 -10.88 6.05
N GLN A 220 -20.67 -10.81 5.81
CA GLN A 220 -21.42 -9.56 5.80
C GLN A 220 -21.63 -9.07 7.24
N VAL A 221 -21.27 -7.81 7.50
CA VAL A 221 -21.39 -7.18 8.84
C VAL A 221 -22.17 -5.88 8.82
N ILE A 222 -22.40 -5.32 7.63
CA ILE A 222 -23.26 -4.16 7.43
C ILE A 222 -24.34 -4.55 6.43
N ALA A 223 -25.59 -4.26 6.78
CA ALA A 223 -26.73 -4.41 5.91
C ALA A 223 -27.47 -3.09 5.79
N GLN A 224 -28.06 -2.84 4.66
CA GLN A 224 -28.95 -1.71 4.46
C GLN A 224 -30.37 -2.13 4.89
N ASP A 225 -31.00 -1.37 5.77
CA ASP A 225 -32.39 -1.55 6.21
C ASP A 225 -32.75 -2.97 6.72
N GLY A 226 -31.85 -3.60 7.46
CA GLY A 226 -32.12 -4.89 8.13
C GLY A 226 -32.29 -6.08 7.19
N LYS A 227 -31.76 -6.03 5.98
CA LYS A 227 -31.69 -7.14 5.03
C LYS A 227 -30.38 -7.88 5.10
#